data_81b892a2437a130a72f95631e6f3ba47
#
_entry.id   81b892a2437a130a72f95631e6f3ba47
#
_cell.length_a   1.000
_cell.length_b   1.000
_cell.length_c   1.000
_cell.angle_alpha   90.00
_cell.angle_beta   90.00
_cell.angle_gamma   90.00
#
_symmetry.space_group_name_H-M   'P 1'
#
loop_
_entity.id
_entity.type
_entity.pdbx_description
1 polymer ?
#
loop_
_entity_poly.entity_id
_entity_poly.type
_entity_poly.pdbx_seq_one_letter_code
_entity_poly.pdbx_strand_id
1 'polypeptide(L)'
;MKKNLFQSMSLMAPVLLLSACSGTKEKATETKPLNIIHIMTDDHSFQTISAYGHALGKLAPTPNIDRLAARGVLFRQAFVENSLSTPSRACLMTGLYSHQNGQRQLGKGIDTTKVFFSEILQQHGYQTAVVGKWHMQCEPKGFDYYQVLWDQGEYYNPEFKSKETNGEYVKREGYATKLTTDYALEFLEKRDPNKPFCLLVHQKAPHRNWMPEEKYLHLYENVEFPLPETFNDDYATRCDAARTQEMRIADHMTLVYDLKLNELKDTPPYNKEWSSQGLQNSFSFKS
;
A
#
# COMPACT_ATOMS: atom_id res chain seq x y z
N MET A 1 82.71 34.84 52.71
CA MET A 1 82.41 35.98 51.89
C MET A 1 81.90 35.49 50.52
N LYS A 2 80.66 35.45 50.30
CA LYS A 2 80.07 35.15 48.95
C LYS A 2 78.79 36.03 48.85
N LYS A 3 78.75 36.95 47.94
CA LYS A 3 77.64 37.82 47.63
C LYS A 3 76.59 37.05 46.80
N ASN A 4 75.36 37.04 47.21
CA ASN A 4 74.23 36.53 46.45
C ASN A 4 73.63 37.62 45.59
N LEU A 5 73.61 37.40 44.31
CA LEU A 5 72.94 38.23 43.30
C LEU A 5 71.56 37.71 43.06
N PHE A 6 70.52 38.42 43.48
CA PHE A 6 69.12 38.14 43.14
C PHE A 6 68.82 38.75 41.79
N GLN A 7 68.58 37.90 40.83
CA GLN A 7 67.99 38.29 39.54
C GLN A 7 66.47 38.22 39.68
N SER A 8 65.82 39.34 39.50
CA SER A 8 64.36 39.47 39.38
C SER A 8 63.92 39.00 38.00
N MET A 9 63.24 37.88 37.91
CA MET A 9 62.50 37.46 36.72
C MET A 9 61.13 38.10 36.67
N SER A 10 60.93 38.98 35.72
CA SER A 10 59.66 39.58 35.38
C SER A 10 58.82 38.58 34.62
N LEU A 11 57.70 38.06 35.19
CA LEU A 11 56.71 37.23 34.54
C LEU A 11 55.83 38.10 33.65
N MET A 12 56.02 38.01 32.33
CA MET A 12 55.01 38.46 31.38
C MET A 12 53.93 37.38 31.24
N ALA A 13 52.73 37.65 31.73
CA ALA A 13 51.59 36.81 31.46
C ALA A 13 51.03 37.08 30.03
N PRO A 14 50.75 36.08 29.21
CA PRO A 14 50.09 36.29 27.96
C PRO A 14 48.59 36.55 28.20
N VAL A 15 48.09 37.69 27.77
CA VAL A 15 46.65 38.01 27.72
C VAL A 15 46.04 37.20 26.55
N LEU A 16 45.37 36.11 26.89
CA LEU A 16 44.53 35.39 25.92
C LEU A 16 43.30 36.23 25.63
N LEU A 17 43.24 36.84 24.45
CA LEU A 17 42.06 37.44 23.86
C LEU A 17 41.10 36.28 23.46
N LEU A 18 40.13 35.97 24.29
CA LEU A 18 38.99 35.13 23.94
C LEU A 18 38.10 35.97 23.00
N SER A 19 38.29 35.78 21.69
CA SER A 19 37.31 36.18 20.71
C SER A 19 36.04 35.34 20.91
N ALA A 20 35.05 35.93 21.58
CA ALA A 20 33.72 35.38 21.60
C ALA A 20 33.12 35.47 20.22
N CYS A 21 33.18 34.38 19.44
CA CYS A 21 32.31 34.21 18.29
C CYS A 21 30.89 34.16 18.80
N SER A 22 30.21 35.28 18.80
CA SER A 22 28.75 35.35 18.90
C SER A 22 28.20 34.81 17.57
N GLY A 23 28.18 33.48 17.46
CA GLY A 23 27.40 32.79 16.44
C GLY A 23 25.94 33.14 16.68
N THR A 24 25.37 33.95 15.83
CA THR A 24 23.93 34.11 15.68
C THR A 24 23.40 32.69 15.45
N LYS A 25 22.77 32.09 16.49
CA LYS A 25 21.96 30.89 16.29
C LYS A 25 20.88 31.31 15.31
N GLU A 26 21.04 30.96 14.02
CA GLU A 26 19.92 30.93 13.10
C GLU A 26 18.82 30.13 13.81
N LYS A 27 17.71 30.79 14.10
CA LYS A 27 16.50 30.09 14.54
C LYS A 27 16.20 29.07 13.44
N ALA A 28 16.41 27.78 13.73
CA ALA A 28 15.92 26.73 12.89
C ALA A 28 14.43 27.03 12.67
N THR A 29 14.07 27.39 11.47
CA THR A 29 12.66 27.53 11.09
C THR A 29 12.02 26.19 11.39
N GLU A 30 11.10 26.15 12.34
CA GLU A 30 10.30 24.95 12.63
C GLU A 30 9.60 24.57 11.32
N THR A 31 10.14 23.58 10.64
CA THR A 31 9.49 23.03 9.46
C THR A 31 8.23 22.31 9.92
N LYS A 32 7.08 22.77 9.45
CA LYS A 32 5.82 22.08 9.77
C LYS A 32 5.92 20.62 9.29
N PRO A 33 5.47 19.66 10.11
CA PRO A 33 5.44 18.26 9.70
C PRO A 33 4.66 18.09 8.39
N LEU A 34 5.16 17.24 7.49
CA LEU A 34 4.52 16.97 6.20
C LEU A 34 3.30 16.06 6.39
N ASN A 35 2.26 16.30 5.61
CA ASN A 35 1.17 15.35 5.47
C ASN A 35 1.63 14.13 4.67
N ILE A 36 1.12 12.96 5.02
CA ILE A 36 1.46 11.68 4.38
C ILE A 36 0.18 11.08 3.80
N ILE A 37 0.22 10.77 2.51
CA ILE A 37 -0.83 9.96 1.85
C ILE A 37 -0.14 8.77 1.22
N HIS A 38 -0.51 7.57 1.65
CA HIS A 38 -0.05 6.31 1.11
C HIS A 38 -1.19 5.63 0.34
N ILE A 39 -1.05 5.52 -0.97
CA ILE A 39 -2.03 4.84 -1.82
C ILE A 39 -1.43 3.50 -2.24
N MET A 40 -2.14 2.42 -1.94
CA MET A 40 -1.78 1.06 -2.32
C MET A 40 -2.86 0.46 -3.20
N THR A 41 -2.45 -0.15 -4.30
CA THR A 41 -3.28 -1.03 -5.13
C THR A 41 -2.87 -2.48 -4.89
N ASP A 42 -3.80 -3.42 -5.02
CA ASP A 42 -3.58 -4.83 -4.70
C ASP A 42 -3.41 -5.65 -5.97
N ASP A 43 -2.29 -6.36 -6.09
CA ASP A 43 -1.90 -7.15 -7.28
C ASP A 43 -1.82 -6.32 -8.58
N HIS A 44 -1.40 -5.07 -8.50
CA HIS A 44 -1.28 -4.18 -9.65
C HIS A 44 0.10 -4.32 -10.29
N SER A 45 0.14 -4.92 -11.47
CA SER A 45 1.39 -5.05 -12.25
C SER A 45 1.91 -3.68 -12.70
N PHE A 46 3.20 -3.42 -12.51
CA PHE A 46 3.85 -2.20 -13.03
C PHE A 46 3.73 -2.05 -14.55
N GLN A 47 3.58 -3.17 -15.27
CA GLN A 47 3.43 -3.19 -16.73
C GLN A 47 2.15 -2.50 -17.21
N THR A 48 1.14 -2.40 -16.35
CA THR A 48 -0.13 -1.72 -16.64
C THR A 48 -0.16 -0.27 -16.15
N ILE A 49 0.94 0.24 -15.61
CA ILE A 49 1.12 1.64 -15.25
C ILE A 49 1.92 2.33 -16.35
N SER A 50 1.31 3.25 -17.10
CA SER A 50 1.88 3.82 -18.31
C SER A 50 3.17 4.61 -18.09
N ALA A 51 3.39 5.18 -16.89
CA ALA A 51 4.62 5.86 -16.52
C ALA A 51 5.89 4.99 -16.62
N TYR A 52 5.75 3.65 -16.54
CA TYR A 52 6.88 2.72 -16.70
C TYR A 52 7.23 2.42 -18.17
N GLY A 53 6.39 2.84 -19.13
CA GLY A 53 6.69 2.77 -20.57
C GLY A 53 6.48 1.41 -21.21
N HIS A 54 5.79 0.47 -20.54
CA HIS A 54 5.43 -0.82 -21.13
C HIS A 54 4.35 -0.67 -22.24
N ALA A 55 4.30 -1.61 -23.19
CA ALA A 55 3.35 -1.59 -24.33
C ALA A 55 1.88 -1.52 -23.85
N LEU A 56 1.51 -2.22 -22.79
CA LEU A 56 0.17 -2.20 -22.20
C LEU A 56 -0.25 -0.80 -21.74
N GLY A 57 0.67 -0.02 -21.19
CA GLY A 57 0.40 1.35 -20.75
C GLY A 57 0.06 2.31 -21.90
N LYS A 58 0.43 1.99 -23.14
CA LYS A 58 0.03 2.77 -24.33
C LYS A 58 -1.42 2.51 -24.72
N LEU A 59 -1.89 1.29 -24.51
CA LEU A 59 -3.27 0.88 -24.83
C LEU A 59 -4.24 1.24 -23.72
N ALA A 60 -3.78 1.11 -22.46
CA ALA A 60 -4.55 1.38 -21.25
C ALA A 60 -3.81 2.40 -20.38
N PRO A 61 -3.82 3.70 -20.72
CA PRO A 61 -3.06 4.71 -20.03
C PRO A 61 -3.60 4.99 -18.62
N THR A 62 -2.69 5.34 -17.70
CA THR A 62 -2.98 5.68 -16.31
C THR A 62 -2.67 7.15 -16.00
N PRO A 63 -3.38 8.12 -16.61
CA PRO A 63 -2.97 9.53 -16.65
C PRO A 63 -2.86 10.18 -15.27
N ASN A 64 -3.64 9.75 -14.29
CA ASN A 64 -3.58 10.28 -12.93
C ASN A 64 -2.34 9.78 -12.17
N ILE A 65 -1.97 8.51 -12.34
CA ILE A 65 -0.74 7.94 -11.76
C ILE A 65 0.47 8.55 -12.45
N ASP A 66 0.44 8.69 -13.78
CA ASP A 66 1.51 9.29 -14.57
C ASP A 66 1.77 10.75 -14.16
N ARG A 67 0.72 11.50 -13.83
CA ARG A 67 0.84 12.87 -13.32
C ARG A 67 1.56 12.91 -11.96
N LEU A 68 1.33 11.92 -11.09
CA LEU A 68 2.08 11.81 -9.83
C LEU A 68 3.56 11.49 -10.10
N ALA A 69 3.82 10.53 -10.99
CA ALA A 69 5.18 10.17 -11.39
C ALA A 69 5.95 11.36 -11.99
N ALA A 70 5.30 12.15 -12.84
CA ALA A 70 5.89 13.34 -13.48
C ALA A 70 6.21 14.49 -12.50
N ARG A 71 5.53 14.55 -11.36
CA ARG A 71 5.70 15.58 -10.33
C ARG A 71 6.51 15.13 -9.12
N GLY A 72 6.88 13.85 -9.08
CA GLY A 72 7.60 13.23 -7.99
C GLY A 72 8.77 12.39 -8.47
N VAL A 73 8.96 11.24 -7.83
CA VAL A 73 10.02 10.28 -8.16
C VAL A 73 9.37 8.96 -8.58
N LEU A 74 9.81 8.42 -9.71
CA LEU A 74 9.44 7.09 -10.19
C LEU A 74 10.56 6.08 -9.85
N PHE A 75 10.26 5.17 -8.93
CA PHE A 75 11.18 4.08 -8.57
C PHE A 75 11.07 2.94 -9.59
N ARG A 76 12.17 2.66 -10.29
CA ARG A 76 12.22 1.57 -11.28
C ARG A 76 12.67 0.22 -10.69
N GLN A 77 13.24 0.26 -9.49
CA GLN A 77 13.71 -0.92 -8.75
C GLN A 77 13.21 -0.81 -7.31
N ALA A 78 11.95 -1.16 -7.11
CA ALA A 78 11.34 -1.28 -5.80
C ALA A 78 11.00 -2.76 -5.56
N PHE A 79 11.25 -3.23 -4.34
CA PHE A 79 11.06 -4.63 -3.95
C PHE A 79 10.18 -4.71 -2.72
N VAL A 80 9.45 -5.80 -2.60
CA VAL A 80 8.63 -6.10 -1.42
C VAL A 80 9.30 -7.22 -0.62
N GLU A 81 9.18 -7.15 0.70
CA GLU A 81 9.76 -8.15 1.61
C GLU A 81 8.98 -9.46 1.58
N ASN A 82 7.70 -9.40 1.22
CA ASN A 82 6.82 -10.53 1.05
C ASN A 82 5.72 -10.17 0.06
N SER A 83 5.46 -11.01 -0.92
CA SER A 83 4.49 -10.78 -1.99
C SER A 83 3.04 -11.13 -1.61
N LEU A 84 2.81 -11.85 -0.51
CA LEU A 84 1.47 -12.17 -0.04
C LEU A 84 0.84 -10.97 0.70
N SER A 85 -0.46 -10.77 0.53
CA SER A 85 -1.21 -9.60 1.04
C SER A 85 -0.99 -9.34 2.54
N THR A 86 -1.39 -10.27 3.43
CA THR A 86 -1.26 -10.07 4.89
C THR A 86 0.19 -9.89 5.33
N PRO A 87 1.16 -10.72 4.90
CA PRO A 87 2.57 -10.51 5.23
C PRO A 87 3.14 -9.18 4.73
N SER A 88 2.83 -8.78 3.50
CA SER A 88 3.25 -7.49 2.94
C SER A 88 2.74 -6.32 3.77
N ARG A 89 1.44 -6.35 4.13
CA ARG A 89 0.82 -5.32 4.97
C ARG A 89 1.39 -5.30 6.38
N ALA A 90 1.73 -6.48 6.94
CA ALA A 90 2.43 -6.57 8.21
C ALA A 90 3.82 -5.93 8.17
N CYS A 91 4.58 -6.16 7.10
CA CYS A 91 5.88 -5.50 6.90
C CYS A 91 5.72 -3.98 6.79
N LEU A 92 4.72 -3.51 6.02
CA LEU A 92 4.40 -2.09 5.90
C LEU A 92 4.09 -1.46 7.27
N MET A 93 3.21 -2.09 8.05
CA MET A 93 2.75 -1.51 9.32
C MET A 93 3.81 -1.52 10.41
N THR A 94 4.67 -2.54 10.44
CA THR A 94 5.67 -2.72 11.50
C THR A 94 7.07 -2.22 11.13
N GLY A 95 7.37 -2.02 9.85
CA GLY A 95 8.73 -1.75 9.36
C GLY A 95 9.68 -2.93 9.54
N LEU A 96 9.16 -4.14 9.79
CA LEU A 96 9.94 -5.36 10.05
C LEU A 96 9.73 -6.39 8.96
N TYR A 97 10.78 -7.13 8.61
CA TYR A 97 10.67 -8.28 7.72
C TYR A 97 9.74 -9.36 8.28
N SER A 98 9.14 -10.17 7.41
CA SER A 98 8.19 -11.23 7.80
C SER A 98 8.74 -12.22 8.84
N HIS A 99 10.04 -12.51 8.85
CA HIS A 99 10.66 -13.37 9.86
C HIS A 99 10.81 -12.69 11.23
N GLN A 100 10.82 -11.35 11.28
CA GLN A 100 10.93 -10.56 12.51
C GLN A 100 9.54 -10.21 13.08
N ASN A 101 8.56 -9.90 12.22
CA ASN A 101 7.20 -9.60 12.66
C ASN A 101 6.34 -10.86 12.86
N GLY A 102 6.82 -12.04 12.43
CA GLY A 102 6.16 -13.33 12.57
C GLY A 102 5.11 -13.65 11.50
N GLN A 103 4.75 -12.68 10.65
CA GLN A 103 3.71 -12.84 9.63
C GLN A 103 4.33 -13.32 8.31
N ARG A 104 4.40 -14.65 8.12
CA ARG A 104 5.06 -15.27 6.96
C ARG A 104 4.09 -15.74 5.88
N GLN A 105 2.82 -15.96 6.22
CA GLN A 105 1.80 -16.55 5.36
C GLN A 105 0.42 -16.00 5.68
N LEU A 106 -0.56 -16.30 4.85
CA LEU A 106 -1.97 -16.01 5.10
C LEU A 106 -2.55 -16.84 6.25
N GLY A 107 -3.76 -16.51 6.71
CA GLY A 107 -4.55 -17.32 7.65
C GLY A 107 -4.25 -17.10 9.13
N LYS A 108 -3.24 -16.31 9.47
CA LYS A 108 -2.99 -15.83 10.84
C LYS A 108 -3.09 -14.33 10.89
N GLY A 109 -3.66 -13.79 11.97
CA GLY A 109 -3.61 -12.36 12.24
C GLY A 109 -2.20 -11.91 12.58
N ILE A 110 -1.91 -10.63 12.34
CA ILE A 110 -0.65 -10.02 12.72
C ILE A 110 -0.49 -10.03 14.25
N ASP A 111 0.73 -10.17 14.73
CA ASP A 111 1.07 -9.98 16.14
C ASP A 111 0.85 -8.51 16.56
N THR A 112 -0.26 -8.26 17.26
CA THR A 112 -0.67 -6.92 17.70
C THR A 112 0.17 -6.37 18.85
N THR A 113 1.11 -7.16 19.40
CA THR A 113 2.09 -6.65 20.38
C THR A 113 3.19 -5.85 19.71
N LYS A 114 3.38 -6.01 18.41
CA LYS A 114 4.31 -5.19 17.61
C LYS A 114 3.81 -3.75 17.52
N VAL A 115 4.75 -2.83 17.51
CA VAL A 115 4.45 -1.41 17.32
C VAL A 115 4.16 -1.16 15.83
N PHE A 116 3.07 -0.49 15.54
CA PHE A 116 2.75 -0.03 14.19
C PHE A 116 3.20 1.42 14.02
N PHE A 117 3.67 1.77 12.83
CA PHE A 117 4.13 3.13 12.57
C PHE A 117 3.02 4.18 12.77
N SER A 118 1.75 3.78 12.59
CA SER A 118 0.59 4.62 12.87
C SER A 118 0.51 5.07 14.32
N GLU A 119 0.85 4.18 15.28
CA GLU A 119 0.89 4.53 16.70
C GLU A 119 1.99 5.56 16.99
N ILE A 120 3.15 5.41 16.34
CA ILE A 120 4.26 6.37 16.49
C ILE A 120 3.83 7.74 15.95
N LEU A 121 3.17 7.79 14.81
CA LEU A 121 2.68 9.03 14.23
C LEU A 121 1.63 9.71 15.12
N GLN A 122 0.69 8.95 15.71
CA GLN A 122 -0.27 9.50 16.66
C GLN A 122 0.43 10.13 17.88
N GLN A 123 1.45 9.46 18.45
CA GLN A 123 2.25 9.99 19.56
C GLN A 123 2.96 11.30 19.21
N HIS A 124 3.21 11.54 17.92
CA HIS A 124 3.81 12.76 17.40
C HIS A 124 2.78 13.78 16.86
N GLY A 125 1.50 13.62 17.24
CA GLY A 125 0.45 14.59 16.94
C GLY A 125 -0.17 14.50 15.53
N TYR A 126 0.12 13.44 14.77
CA TYR A 126 -0.56 13.19 13.51
C TYR A 126 -1.99 12.69 13.74
N GLN A 127 -2.91 13.13 12.91
CA GLN A 127 -4.19 12.47 12.70
C GLN A 127 -3.99 11.30 11.74
N THR A 128 -4.39 10.11 12.14
CA THR A 128 -4.13 8.89 11.39
C THR A 128 -5.40 8.26 10.87
N ALA A 129 -5.39 7.86 9.60
CA ALA A 129 -6.52 7.21 8.97
C ALA A 129 -6.11 6.05 8.07
N VAL A 130 -6.98 5.02 7.99
CA VAL A 130 -6.88 3.94 7.01
C VAL A 130 -8.23 3.63 6.41
N VAL A 131 -8.30 3.54 5.08
CA VAL A 131 -9.52 3.19 4.35
C VAL A 131 -9.26 2.10 3.32
N GLY A 132 -10.25 1.22 3.12
CA GLY A 132 -10.21 0.13 2.16
C GLY A 132 -9.66 -1.18 2.71
N LYS A 133 -8.88 -1.92 1.92
CA LYS A 133 -8.42 -3.26 2.27
C LYS A 133 -7.43 -3.24 3.44
N TRP A 134 -7.85 -3.82 4.56
CA TRP A 134 -7.00 -4.04 5.75
C TRP A 134 -6.33 -5.41 5.75
N HIS A 135 -7.12 -6.47 5.71
CA HIS A 135 -6.72 -7.87 5.54
C HIS A 135 -5.60 -8.35 6.50
N MET A 136 -5.61 -7.89 7.75
CA MET A 136 -4.63 -8.31 8.77
C MET A 136 -5.25 -9.04 9.96
N GLN A 137 -6.54 -9.35 9.89
CA GLN A 137 -7.28 -10.10 10.91
C GLN A 137 -7.12 -9.56 12.35
N CYS A 138 -6.98 -8.25 12.46
CA CYS A 138 -6.96 -7.52 13.71
C CYS A 138 -7.63 -6.15 13.52
N GLU A 139 -7.96 -5.49 14.63
CA GLU A 139 -8.44 -4.12 14.58
C GLU A 139 -7.36 -3.18 14.03
N PRO A 140 -7.74 -2.13 13.27
CA PRO A 140 -6.82 -1.10 12.82
C PRO A 140 -6.23 -0.35 14.01
N LYS A 141 -5.00 -0.69 14.37
CA LYS A 141 -4.29 -0.16 15.53
C LYS A 141 -3.55 1.13 15.19
N GLY A 142 -3.67 2.14 16.04
CA GLY A 142 -3.01 3.44 15.84
C GLY A 142 -3.67 4.31 14.79
N PHE A 143 -4.99 4.15 14.57
CA PHE A 143 -5.76 5.01 13.68
C PHE A 143 -6.90 5.72 14.40
N ASP A 144 -7.02 7.01 14.16
CA ASP A 144 -8.12 7.84 14.66
C ASP A 144 -9.41 7.59 13.89
N TYR A 145 -9.27 7.39 12.58
CA TYR A 145 -10.36 7.11 11.65
C TYR A 145 -10.05 5.85 10.84
N TYR A 146 -11.01 4.98 10.66
CA TYR A 146 -10.91 3.88 9.69
C TYR A 146 -12.26 3.47 9.11
N GLN A 147 -12.21 3.05 7.85
CA GLN A 147 -13.28 2.38 7.12
C GLN A 147 -12.65 1.22 6.35
N VAL A 148 -12.70 0.01 6.93
CA VAL A 148 -11.93 -1.12 6.38
C VAL A 148 -12.83 -2.24 5.89
N LEU A 149 -12.44 -2.79 4.73
CA LEU A 149 -13.15 -3.90 4.09
C LEU A 149 -13.04 -5.18 4.92
N TRP A 150 -14.11 -5.97 4.89
CA TRP A 150 -14.08 -7.33 5.41
C TRP A 150 -13.16 -8.20 4.54
N ASP A 151 -12.23 -8.91 5.16
CA ASP A 151 -11.29 -9.84 4.53
C ASP A 151 -10.64 -9.29 3.24
N GLN A 152 -10.83 -9.94 2.10
CA GLN A 152 -10.37 -9.49 0.78
C GLN A 152 -11.19 -8.33 0.22
N GLY A 153 -12.38 -8.12 0.75
CA GLY A 153 -13.37 -7.19 0.22
C GLY A 153 -14.06 -7.69 -1.04
N GLU A 154 -15.28 -7.24 -1.25
CA GLU A 154 -16.02 -7.42 -2.49
C GLU A 154 -15.92 -6.18 -3.36
N TYR A 155 -16.06 -6.33 -4.69
CA TYR A 155 -16.04 -5.17 -5.59
C TYR A 155 -17.34 -4.38 -5.55
N TYR A 156 -18.48 -5.09 -5.44
CA TYR A 156 -19.81 -4.49 -5.37
C TYR A 156 -20.44 -4.73 -4.02
N ASN A 157 -21.06 -3.69 -3.49
CA ASN A 157 -21.76 -3.70 -2.21
C ASN A 157 -20.91 -4.32 -1.07
N PRO A 158 -19.67 -3.88 -0.90
CA PRO A 158 -18.76 -4.45 0.08
C PRO A 158 -19.21 -4.16 1.51
N GLU A 159 -18.72 -4.98 2.43
CA GLU A 159 -18.86 -4.75 3.86
C GLU A 159 -17.67 -3.95 4.41
N PHE A 160 -17.98 -2.89 5.14
CA PHE A 160 -16.99 -2.06 5.83
C PHE A 160 -17.20 -2.09 7.34
N LYS A 161 -16.10 -2.05 8.06
CA LYS A 161 -16.05 -1.83 9.50
C LYS A 161 -15.41 -0.50 9.82
N SER A 162 -15.96 0.19 10.83
CA SER A 162 -15.45 1.45 11.35
C SER A 162 -15.64 1.54 12.87
N LYS A 163 -15.14 2.60 13.48
CA LYS A 163 -15.47 2.91 14.89
C LYS A 163 -16.97 3.17 15.10
N GLU A 164 -17.63 3.77 14.13
CA GLU A 164 -19.06 4.09 14.19
C GLU A 164 -19.96 2.85 14.14
N THR A 165 -19.46 1.76 13.52
CA THR A 165 -20.19 0.48 13.47
C THR A 165 -19.92 -0.40 14.71
N ASN A 166 -19.26 0.12 15.75
CA ASN A 166 -18.87 -0.64 16.94
C ASN A 166 -18.07 -1.91 16.65
N GLY A 167 -17.27 -1.89 15.58
CA GLY A 167 -16.48 -3.03 15.15
C GLY A 167 -17.22 -4.08 14.31
N GLU A 168 -18.49 -3.84 13.99
CA GLU A 168 -19.27 -4.71 13.12
C GLU A 168 -19.07 -4.36 11.66
N TYR A 169 -19.11 -5.38 10.79
CA TYR A 169 -19.08 -5.19 9.34
C TYR A 169 -20.50 -4.88 8.84
N VAL A 170 -20.63 -3.78 8.11
CA VAL A 170 -21.90 -3.30 7.57
C VAL A 170 -21.78 -3.18 6.06
N LYS A 171 -22.71 -3.79 5.35
CA LYS A 171 -22.83 -3.72 3.90
C LYS A 171 -23.07 -2.28 3.43
N ARG A 172 -22.32 -1.85 2.42
CA ARG A 172 -22.45 -0.52 1.81
C ARG A 172 -22.77 -0.69 0.32
N GLU A 173 -23.82 -0.05 -0.14
CA GLU A 173 -24.18 -0.05 -1.56
C GLU A 173 -23.14 0.74 -2.37
N GLY A 174 -22.69 0.19 -3.49
CA GLY A 174 -21.78 0.83 -4.42
C GLY A 174 -20.55 0.00 -4.76
N TYR A 175 -19.60 0.65 -5.44
CA TYR A 175 -18.36 0.03 -5.92
C TYR A 175 -17.19 0.31 -4.95
N ALA A 176 -16.45 -0.73 -4.57
CA ALA A 176 -15.43 -0.69 -3.53
C ALA A 176 -14.38 0.41 -3.71
N THR A 177 -13.86 0.59 -4.94
CA THR A 177 -12.85 1.62 -5.23
C THR A 177 -13.42 3.03 -5.01
N LYS A 178 -14.66 3.25 -5.44
CA LYS A 178 -15.34 4.54 -5.23
C LYS A 178 -15.58 4.78 -3.75
N LEU A 179 -16.19 3.83 -3.03
CA LEU A 179 -16.48 3.95 -1.61
C LEU A 179 -15.21 4.19 -0.77
N THR A 180 -14.12 3.46 -1.06
CA THR A 180 -12.82 3.66 -0.41
C THR A 180 -12.30 5.07 -0.65
N THR A 181 -12.47 5.59 -1.86
CA THR A 181 -12.04 6.96 -2.20
C THR A 181 -12.93 8.00 -1.51
N ASP A 182 -14.24 7.79 -1.48
CA ASP A 182 -15.18 8.69 -0.81
C ASP A 182 -14.86 8.81 0.70
N TYR A 183 -14.53 7.68 1.38
CA TYR A 183 -14.10 7.70 2.78
C TYR A 183 -12.75 8.41 2.99
N ALA A 184 -11.82 8.29 2.03
CA ALA A 184 -10.57 9.05 2.08
C ALA A 184 -10.83 10.57 1.99
N LEU A 185 -11.72 10.99 1.10
CA LEU A 185 -12.12 12.38 0.95
C LEU A 185 -12.87 12.89 2.18
N GLU A 186 -13.78 12.09 2.73
CA GLU A 186 -14.50 12.40 3.96
C GLU A 186 -13.54 12.67 5.13
N PHE A 187 -12.51 11.83 5.31
CA PHE A 187 -11.47 12.08 6.31
C PHE A 187 -10.76 13.40 6.06
N LEU A 188 -10.36 13.67 4.80
CA LEU A 188 -9.66 14.90 4.44
C LEU A 188 -10.52 16.17 4.67
N GLU A 189 -11.84 16.08 4.52
CA GLU A 189 -12.76 17.17 4.78
C GLU A 189 -12.98 17.41 6.28
N LYS A 190 -13.09 16.32 7.07
CA LYS A 190 -13.43 16.39 8.49
C LYS A 190 -12.24 16.58 9.42
N ARG A 191 -10.99 16.37 8.93
CA ARG A 191 -9.78 16.47 9.76
C ARG A 191 -9.56 17.89 10.30
N ASP A 192 -8.83 18.01 11.41
CA ASP A 192 -8.31 19.31 11.87
C ASP A 192 -7.24 19.84 10.92
N PRO A 193 -7.44 20.97 10.23
CA PRO A 193 -6.49 21.50 9.26
C PRO A 193 -5.18 21.99 9.87
N ASN A 194 -5.12 22.15 11.19
CA ASN A 194 -3.95 22.64 11.93
C ASN A 194 -2.99 21.51 12.35
N LYS A 195 -3.40 20.24 12.19
CA LYS A 195 -2.58 19.07 12.52
C LYS A 195 -2.09 18.37 11.25
N PRO A 196 -0.88 17.83 11.28
CA PRO A 196 -0.44 16.92 10.21
C PRO A 196 -1.29 15.66 10.21
N PHE A 197 -1.37 14.99 9.07
CA PHE A 197 -2.09 13.73 8.97
C PHE A 197 -1.31 12.67 8.21
N CYS A 198 -1.63 11.40 8.50
CA CYS A 198 -1.23 10.23 7.73
C CYS A 198 -2.49 9.46 7.32
N LEU A 199 -2.73 9.37 6.01
CA LEU A 199 -3.85 8.69 5.42
C LEU A 199 -3.38 7.51 4.55
N LEU A 200 -3.82 6.30 4.89
CA LEU A 200 -3.62 5.10 4.08
C LEU A 200 -4.88 4.82 3.26
N VAL A 201 -4.74 4.80 1.95
CA VAL A 201 -5.81 4.47 0.99
C VAL A 201 -5.44 3.15 0.31
N HIS A 202 -6.02 2.05 0.78
CA HIS A 202 -5.70 0.72 0.34
C HIS A 202 -6.82 0.16 -0.55
N GLN A 203 -6.64 0.28 -1.85
CA GLN A 203 -7.61 -0.21 -2.83
C GLN A 203 -7.56 -1.75 -2.92
N LYS A 204 -8.73 -2.38 -3.07
CA LYS A 204 -8.82 -3.79 -3.43
C LYS A 204 -8.38 -4.03 -4.88
N ALA A 205 -8.74 -3.13 -5.77
CA ALA A 205 -8.43 -3.24 -7.19
C ALA A 205 -6.92 -3.12 -7.47
N PRO A 206 -6.41 -3.86 -8.47
CA PRO A 206 -7.09 -4.79 -9.36
C PRO A 206 -6.97 -6.28 -8.96
N HIS A 207 -6.94 -6.61 -7.66
CA HIS A 207 -6.86 -7.99 -7.19
C HIS A 207 -7.94 -8.88 -7.84
N ARG A 208 -7.60 -10.13 -8.10
CA ARG A 208 -8.53 -11.18 -8.51
C ARG A 208 -9.78 -11.12 -7.60
N ASN A 209 -10.96 -11.14 -8.09
CA ASN A 209 -11.54 -11.69 -9.33
C ASN A 209 -11.87 -10.62 -10.41
N TRP A 210 -11.09 -9.58 -10.52
CA TRP A 210 -11.13 -8.55 -11.59
C TRP A 210 -12.55 -8.15 -12.04
N MET A 211 -13.26 -7.44 -11.20
CA MET A 211 -14.59 -6.91 -11.53
C MET A 211 -14.50 -5.39 -11.69
N PRO A 212 -14.44 -4.87 -12.91
CA PRO A 212 -14.43 -3.42 -13.13
C PRO A 212 -15.77 -2.80 -12.76
N GLU A 213 -15.78 -1.50 -12.49
CA GLU A 213 -17.02 -0.76 -12.34
C GLU A 213 -17.80 -0.78 -13.68
N GLU A 214 -19.11 -0.97 -13.62
CA GLU A 214 -19.99 -1.19 -14.79
C GLU A 214 -19.78 -0.18 -15.92
N LYS A 215 -19.61 1.09 -15.57
CA LYS A 215 -19.36 2.18 -16.54
C LYS A 215 -18.10 2.01 -17.39
N TYR A 216 -17.17 1.11 -16.99
CA TYR A 216 -15.92 0.84 -17.70
C TYR A 216 -15.91 -0.49 -18.45
N LEU A 217 -16.99 -1.27 -18.40
CA LEU A 217 -17.06 -2.58 -19.03
C LEU A 217 -16.74 -2.56 -20.53
N HIS A 218 -17.18 -1.52 -21.22
CA HIS A 218 -17.03 -1.37 -22.66
C HIS A 218 -15.77 -0.60 -23.10
N LEU A 219 -14.93 -0.18 -22.13
CA LEU A 219 -13.80 0.71 -22.40
C LEU A 219 -12.81 0.14 -23.41
N TYR A 220 -12.62 -1.17 -23.41
CA TYR A 220 -11.62 -1.86 -24.23
C TYR A 220 -12.21 -2.90 -25.19
N GLU A 221 -13.51 -2.89 -25.46
CA GLU A 221 -14.18 -3.86 -26.37
C GLU A 221 -13.58 -3.92 -27.77
N ASN A 222 -13.05 -2.80 -28.26
CA ASN A 222 -12.47 -2.70 -29.59
C ASN A 222 -10.92 -2.60 -29.55
N VAL A 223 -10.31 -2.97 -28.44
CA VAL A 223 -8.86 -2.93 -28.25
C VAL A 223 -8.31 -4.35 -28.20
N GLU A 224 -7.47 -4.69 -29.17
CA GLU A 224 -6.72 -5.93 -29.15
C GLU A 224 -5.44 -5.74 -28.33
N PHE A 225 -5.30 -6.50 -27.25
CA PHE A 225 -4.10 -6.51 -26.43
C PHE A 225 -3.10 -7.51 -26.98
N PRO A 226 -1.86 -7.10 -27.32
CA PRO A 226 -0.87 -8.00 -27.88
C PRO A 226 -0.43 -9.02 -26.83
N LEU A 227 -0.23 -10.25 -27.26
CA LEU A 227 0.41 -11.26 -26.44
C LEU A 227 1.89 -10.87 -26.20
N PRO A 228 2.42 -11.01 -24.98
CA PRO A 228 3.83 -10.78 -24.73
C PRO A 228 4.69 -11.86 -25.44
N GLU A 229 5.90 -11.52 -25.81
CA GLU A 229 6.85 -12.47 -26.43
C GLU A 229 7.07 -13.73 -25.58
N THR A 230 6.95 -13.58 -24.27
CA THR A 230 7.09 -14.66 -23.29
C THR A 230 5.80 -15.44 -23.02
N PHE A 231 4.72 -15.22 -23.77
CA PHE A 231 3.43 -15.89 -23.54
C PHE A 231 3.55 -17.43 -23.57
N ASN A 232 4.34 -17.95 -24.51
CA ASN A 232 4.62 -19.38 -24.66
C ASN A 232 6.04 -19.75 -24.14
N ASP A 233 6.56 -19.04 -23.13
CA ASP A 233 7.86 -19.37 -22.52
C ASP A 233 7.83 -20.80 -21.96
N ASP A 234 8.80 -21.63 -22.34
CA ASP A 234 8.95 -23.00 -21.85
C ASP A 234 9.63 -23.08 -20.48
N TYR A 235 10.05 -21.93 -19.95
CA TYR A 235 10.78 -21.78 -18.67
C TYR A 235 12.13 -22.51 -18.62
N ALA A 236 12.65 -23.00 -19.75
CA ALA A 236 13.90 -23.80 -19.78
C ALA A 236 15.12 -23.05 -19.21
N THR A 237 15.15 -21.72 -19.37
CA THR A 237 16.24 -20.86 -18.89
C THR A 237 15.92 -20.15 -17.56
N ARG A 238 14.79 -20.46 -16.92
CA ARG A 238 14.34 -19.84 -15.70
C ARG A 238 14.83 -20.61 -14.47
N CYS A 239 14.86 -19.94 -13.30
CA CYS A 239 15.15 -20.61 -12.03
C CYS A 239 14.07 -21.64 -11.69
N ASP A 240 14.39 -22.58 -10.80
CA ASP A 240 13.47 -23.66 -10.42
C ASP A 240 12.15 -23.13 -9.85
N ALA A 241 12.16 -22.07 -9.07
CA ALA A 241 10.95 -21.47 -8.53
C ALA A 241 9.97 -21.01 -9.62
N ALA A 242 10.47 -20.42 -10.70
CA ALA A 242 9.63 -19.99 -11.83
C ALA A 242 9.17 -21.19 -12.68
N ARG A 243 10.05 -22.20 -12.85
CA ARG A 243 9.77 -23.37 -13.68
C ARG A 243 8.77 -24.33 -13.04
N THR A 244 8.79 -24.47 -11.71
CA THR A 244 7.97 -25.42 -10.94
C THR A 244 6.73 -24.79 -10.30
N GLN A 245 6.52 -23.46 -10.49
CA GLN A 245 5.35 -22.78 -9.94
C GLN A 245 4.05 -23.35 -10.54
N GLU A 246 2.98 -23.37 -9.73
CA GLU A 246 1.69 -23.96 -10.09
C GLU A 246 0.69 -22.97 -10.66
N MET A 247 0.93 -21.66 -10.58
CA MET A 247 0.01 -20.61 -11.06
C MET A 247 0.09 -20.46 -12.59
N ARG A 248 -0.55 -21.37 -13.29
CA ARG A 248 -0.63 -21.37 -14.75
C ARG A 248 -2.03 -20.99 -15.21
N ILE A 249 -2.13 -20.29 -16.35
CA ILE A 249 -3.42 -19.89 -16.93
C ILE A 249 -4.28 -21.13 -17.21
N ALA A 250 -3.72 -22.12 -17.91
CA ALA A 250 -4.46 -23.31 -18.35
C ALA A 250 -4.96 -24.19 -17.19
N ASP A 251 -4.19 -24.29 -16.10
CA ASP A 251 -4.45 -25.25 -15.04
C ASP A 251 -5.12 -24.64 -13.81
N HIS A 252 -4.94 -23.33 -13.58
CA HIS A 252 -5.28 -22.70 -12.29
C HIS A 252 -6.24 -21.50 -12.41
N MET A 253 -6.40 -20.91 -13.59
CA MET A 253 -7.45 -19.91 -13.81
C MET A 253 -8.76 -20.60 -14.16
N THR A 254 -9.84 -20.16 -13.51
CA THR A 254 -11.17 -20.71 -13.77
C THR A 254 -11.87 -19.95 -14.89
N LEU A 255 -12.61 -20.67 -15.72
CA LEU A 255 -13.30 -20.06 -16.87
C LEU A 255 -14.38 -19.07 -16.44
N VAL A 256 -15.05 -19.33 -15.33
CA VAL A 256 -16.14 -18.47 -14.85
C VAL A 256 -15.65 -17.40 -13.90
N TYR A 257 -14.97 -17.79 -12.83
CA TYR A 257 -14.54 -16.85 -11.79
C TYR A 257 -13.52 -15.84 -12.29
N ASP A 258 -12.53 -16.30 -13.07
CA ASP A 258 -11.48 -15.43 -13.61
C ASP A 258 -11.84 -14.85 -14.98
N LEU A 259 -12.31 -15.68 -15.91
CA LEU A 259 -12.56 -15.27 -17.31
C LEU A 259 -14.00 -14.83 -17.56
N LYS A 260 -14.91 -14.95 -16.60
CA LYS A 260 -16.31 -14.48 -16.68
C LYS A 260 -17.17 -15.15 -17.76
N LEU A 261 -16.84 -16.38 -18.15
CA LEU A 261 -17.60 -17.16 -19.13
C LEU A 261 -18.85 -17.77 -18.47
N ASN A 262 -19.86 -16.95 -18.23
CA ASN A 262 -21.07 -17.29 -17.47
C ASN A 262 -21.87 -18.44 -18.06
N GLU A 263 -21.88 -18.61 -19.37
CA GLU A 263 -22.55 -19.70 -20.09
C GLU A 263 -22.03 -21.08 -19.74
N LEU A 264 -20.83 -21.17 -19.15
CA LEU A 264 -20.22 -22.44 -18.74
C LEU A 264 -20.54 -22.81 -17.28
N LYS A 265 -21.22 -21.93 -16.53
CA LYS A 265 -21.42 -22.12 -15.09
C LYS A 265 -22.12 -23.45 -14.71
N ASP A 266 -23.04 -23.91 -15.54
CA ASP A 266 -23.82 -25.13 -15.30
C ASP A 266 -23.28 -26.34 -16.06
N THR A 267 -22.13 -26.21 -16.72
CA THR A 267 -21.50 -27.26 -17.53
C THR A 267 -20.50 -28.07 -16.70
N PRO A 268 -20.63 -29.40 -16.58
CA PRO A 268 -19.61 -30.22 -15.95
C PRO A 268 -18.26 -30.17 -16.71
N PRO A 269 -17.11 -30.20 -16.03
CA PRO A 269 -16.91 -30.32 -14.57
C PRO A 269 -16.98 -28.98 -13.80
N TYR A 270 -17.22 -27.88 -14.45
CA TYR A 270 -17.12 -26.53 -13.90
C TYR A 270 -18.10 -26.24 -12.77
N ASN A 271 -19.25 -26.90 -12.76
CA ASN A 271 -20.25 -26.78 -11.71
C ASN A 271 -19.76 -27.21 -10.31
N LYS A 272 -18.66 -27.94 -10.21
CA LYS A 272 -18.08 -28.35 -8.93
C LYS A 272 -17.18 -27.30 -8.30
N GLU A 273 -16.54 -26.48 -9.13
CA GLU A 273 -15.64 -25.40 -8.66
C GLU A 273 -16.41 -24.17 -8.18
N TRP A 274 -17.71 -24.10 -8.46
CA TRP A 274 -18.52 -22.91 -8.33
C TRP A 274 -19.39 -22.84 -7.09
N SER A 275 -19.28 -23.81 -6.23
CA SER A 275 -19.88 -23.77 -4.89
C SER A 275 -19.12 -22.86 -3.91
N SER A 276 -17.99 -22.25 -4.33
CA SER A 276 -17.25 -21.32 -3.51
C SER A 276 -17.85 -19.91 -3.57
N GLN A 277 -17.74 -19.19 -2.47
CA GLN A 277 -18.23 -17.82 -2.31
C GLN A 277 -17.74 -16.87 -3.40
N GLY A 278 -16.54 -17.12 -3.94
CA GLY A 278 -15.95 -16.32 -5.02
C GLY A 278 -16.74 -16.33 -6.32
N LEU A 279 -17.51 -17.39 -6.61
CA LEU A 279 -18.32 -17.48 -7.81
C LEU A 279 -19.61 -16.70 -7.73
N GLN A 280 -20.25 -16.68 -6.57
CA GLN A 280 -21.44 -15.87 -6.36
C GLN A 280 -21.15 -14.41 -6.67
N ASN A 281 -19.97 -13.92 -6.28
CA ASN A 281 -19.55 -12.55 -6.54
C ASN A 281 -19.28 -12.26 -8.03
N SER A 282 -18.94 -13.26 -8.82
CA SER A 282 -18.73 -13.12 -10.26
C SER A 282 -20.04 -12.93 -11.04
N PHE A 283 -21.16 -13.35 -10.48
CA PHE A 283 -22.49 -13.25 -11.11
C PHE A 283 -23.29 -12.02 -10.71
N SER A 284 -22.88 -11.27 -9.71
CA SER A 284 -23.53 -10.02 -9.31
C SER A 284 -23.49 -8.92 -10.40
N PHE A 285 -22.78 -9.19 -11.47
CA PHE A 285 -22.70 -8.33 -12.64
C PHE A 285 -23.95 -8.27 -13.50
N LYS A 286 -24.95 -9.13 -13.26
CA LYS A 286 -26.13 -9.27 -14.13
C LYS A 286 -27.46 -9.12 -13.41
N SER A 287 -27.48 -8.44 -12.30
CA SER A 287 -28.77 -8.11 -11.67
C SER A 287 -29.29 -6.78 -12.17
#